data_e55ed5b6c945a6140304578d8eeb88af
#
_entry.id   e55ed5b6c945a6140304578d8eeb88af
#
_cell.length_a   1.000
_cell.length_b   1.000
_cell.length_c   1.000
_cell.angle_alpha   90.00
_cell.angle_beta   90.00
_cell.angle_gamma   90.00
#
_symmetry.space_group_name_H-M   'P 1'
#
loop_
_entity.id
_entity.type
_entity.pdbx_description
1 polymer ?
#
loop_
_entity_poly.entity_id
_entity_poly.type
_entity_poly.pdbx_seq_one_letter_code
_entity_poly.pdbx_strand_id
1 'polypeptide(L)'
;MAVISMKQLLEAGVHFGHQTRRWNPEMAQYIFTERNGIYIIDLQKTVRKIDEAYAFVRDTAMQGKTILFVGTKKQAQESIESEAKRCNMYYVNNRWLGGMLTNFRTIQTRIRRLNDIDKMEQSGQFDLLPKKEVIQLKAEREKLEQNIGGIREMKKLPGALFVVDPRKEHIAVTEARILNIPIVAIVDTNCDPDEIDYVIPGNDDAIRAVKLIAGKMADAVLEGKQGEQSAEEAPVEKTEA
;
A
#
# COMPACT_ATOMS: atom_id res chain seq x y z
N MET A 1 -17.93 9.14 14.23
CA MET A 1 -17.60 7.90 14.97
C MET A 1 -16.20 7.50 14.60
N ALA A 2 -15.39 7.00 15.54
CA ALA A 2 -14.06 6.51 15.20
C ALA A 2 -14.18 5.30 14.26
N VAL A 3 -13.36 5.26 13.21
CA VAL A 3 -13.33 4.19 12.20
C VAL A 3 -12.95 2.84 12.82
N ILE A 4 -12.21 2.89 13.93
CA ILE A 4 -11.70 1.72 14.64
C ILE A 4 -11.77 1.92 16.16
N SER A 5 -12.08 0.87 16.91
CA SER A 5 -12.08 0.92 18.37
C SER A 5 -10.69 0.61 18.94
N MET A 6 -10.36 1.23 20.07
CA MET A 6 -9.11 0.96 20.80
C MET A 6 -8.99 -0.53 21.18
N LYS A 7 -10.12 -1.20 21.47
CA LYS A 7 -10.17 -2.63 21.79
C LYS A 7 -9.67 -3.48 20.61
N GLN A 8 -10.11 -3.18 19.40
CA GLN A 8 -9.66 -3.90 18.19
C GLN A 8 -8.15 -3.73 17.95
N LEU A 9 -7.63 -2.51 18.16
CA LEU A 9 -6.18 -2.25 18.04
C LEU A 9 -5.38 -3.02 19.09
N LEU A 10 -5.87 -3.10 20.31
CA LEU A 10 -5.23 -3.84 21.39
C LEU A 10 -5.20 -5.35 21.11
N GLU A 11 -6.31 -5.92 20.68
CA GLU A 11 -6.45 -7.35 20.34
C GLU A 11 -5.60 -7.74 19.13
N ALA A 12 -5.42 -6.83 18.17
CA ALA A 12 -4.54 -7.03 17.02
C ALA A 12 -3.04 -6.85 17.35
N GLY A 13 -2.71 -6.33 18.54
CA GLY A 13 -1.31 -6.11 18.96
C GLY A 13 -0.64 -4.90 18.30
N VAL A 14 -1.41 -3.90 17.89
CA VAL A 14 -0.92 -2.67 17.25
C VAL A 14 -0.04 -1.83 18.18
N HIS A 15 -0.24 -1.95 19.50
CA HIS A 15 0.46 -1.18 20.53
C HIS A 15 1.90 -1.62 20.79
N PHE A 16 2.32 -2.78 20.32
CA PHE A 16 3.70 -3.22 20.48
C PHE A 16 4.60 -2.54 19.44
N GLY A 17 5.64 -1.87 19.92
CA GLY A 17 6.70 -1.36 19.09
C GLY A 17 7.93 -2.27 19.11
N HIS A 18 9.05 -1.74 18.63
CA HIS A 18 10.34 -2.41 18.62
C HIS A 18 11.08 -2.29 19.96
N GLN A 19 12.19 -3.02 20.09
CA GLN A 19 13.10 -2.94 21.22
C GLN A 19 13.65 -1.51 21.37
N THR A 20 13.80 -1.04 22.60
CA THR A 20 14.23 0.32 22.95
C THR A 20 15.54 0.74 22.25
N ARG A 21 16.50 -0.17 22.08
CA ARG A 21 17.78 0.09 21.40
C ARG A 21 17.66 0.41 19.89
N ARG A 22 16.51 0.15 19.27
CA ARG A 22 16.29 0.32 17.82
C ARG A 22 15.38 1.49 17.48
N TRP A 23 14.92 2.22 18.47
CA TRP A 23 13.94 3.26 18.27
C TRP A 23 14.50 4.50 17.53
N ASN A 24 13.59 5.28 16.97
CA ASN A 24 13.90 6.60 16.43
C ASN A 24 13.39 7.66 17.44
N PRO A 25 14.24 8.64 17.84
CA PRO A 25 13.83 9.71 18.76
C PRO A 25 12.60 10.51 18.29
N GLU A 26 12.44 10.73 16.99
CA GLU A 26 11.29 11.45 16.40
C GLU A 26 9.95 10.73 16.68
N MET A 27 9.99 9.44 16.98
CA MET A 27 8.81 8.67 17.41
C MET A 27 8.42 8.88 18.87
N ALA A 28 9.19 9.64 19.66
CA ALA A 28 8.92 9.89 21.09
C ALA A 28 7.51 10.38 21.34
N GLN A 29 6.99 11.23 20.47
CA GLN A 29 5.63 11.77 20.57
C GLN A 29 4.53 10.70 20.48
N TYR A 30 4.78 9.52 19.89
CA TYR A 30 3.81 8.43 19.72
C TYR A 30 3.98 7.29 20.72
N ILE A 31 5.01 7.36 21.57
CA ILE A 31 5.31 6.35 22.58
C ILE A 31 4.55 6.69 23.86
N PHE A 32 3.86 5.70 24.43
CA PHE A 32 3.16 5.82 25.71
C PHE A 32 4.07 5.47 26.87
N THR A 33 4.79 4.35 26.81
CA THR A 33 5.67 3.86 27.87
C THR A 33 6.64 2.81 27.35
N GLU A 34 7.56 2.39 28.19
CA GLU A 34 8.42 1.23 27.98
C GLU A 34 8.01 0.09 28.91
N ARG A 35 8.02 -1.13 28.39
CA ARG A 35 7.80 -2.35 29.19
C ARG A 35 8.67 -3.50 28.66
N ASN A 36 9.46 -4.08 29.56
CA ASN A 36 10.35 -5.21 29.26
C ASN A 36 11.31 -4.95 28.07
N GLY A 37 11.84 -3.71 27.95
CA GLY A 37 12.75 -3.35 26.86
C GLY A 37 12.08 -3.17 25.50
N ILE A 38 10.75 -3.05 25.47
CA ILE A 38 9.95 -2.79 24.26
C ILE A 38 9.13 -1.53 24.48
N TYR A 39 9.09 -0.65 23.49
CA TYR A 39 8.21 0.51 23.53
C TYR A 39 6.76 0.14 23.25
N ILE A 40 5.86 0.79 23.98
CA ILE A 40 4.42 0.67 23.81
C ILE A 40 3.91 1.95 23.14
N ILE A 41 3.23 1.79 22.02
CA ILE A 41 2.66 2.88 21.24
C ILE A 41 1.35 3.36 21.88
N ASP A 42 1.13 4.68 21.85
CA ASP A 42 -0.09 5.32 22.35
C ASP A 42 -1.26 5.09 21.39
N LEU A 43 -2.13 4.14 21.73
CA LEU A 43 -3.30 3.79 20.92
C LEU A 43 -4.32 4.94 20.79
N GLN A 44 -4.38 5.89 21.71
CA GLN A 44 -5.26 7.05 21.56
C GLN A 44 -4.84 7.92 20.38
N LYS A 45 -3.52 8.10 20.22
CA LYS A 45 -2.96 8.80 19.07
C LYS A 45 -3.14 7.98 17.78
N THR A 46 -2.94 6.66 17.85
CA THR A 46 -3.16 5.76 16.72
C THR A 46 -4.60 5.86 16.19
N VAL A 47 -5.61 5.84 17.05
CA VAL A 47 -7.02 5.99 16.62
C VAL A 47 -7.24 7.28 15.84
N ARG A 48 -6.76 8.42 16.39
CA ARG A 48 -6.91 9.74 15.73
C ARG A 48 -6.20 9.77 14.38
N LYS A 49 -4.99 9.21 14.30
CA LYS A 49 -4.20 9.17 13.09
C LYS A 49 -4.77 8.23 12.04
N ILE A 50 -5.41 7.15 12.45
CA ILE A 50 -6.19 6.29 11.54
C ILE A 50 -7.39 7.05 10.98
N ASP A 51 -8.13 7.80 11.80
CA ASP A 51 -9.28 8.58 11.33
C ASP A 51 -8.85 9.66 10.32
N GLU A 52 -7.71 10.35 10.55
CA GLU A 52 -7.13 11.32 9.61
C GLU A 52 -6.73 10.64 8.28
N ALA A 53 -6.00 9.51 8.36
CA ALA A 53 -5.56 8.75 7.19
C ALA A 53 -6.75 8.17 6.40
N TYR A 54 -7.77 7.67 7.09
CA TYR A 54 -8.99 7.15 6.49
C TYR A 54 -9.72 8.23 5.68
N ALA A 55 -9.91 9.40 6.27
CA ALA A 55 -10.55 10.52 5.57
C ALA A 55 -9.77 10.92 4.31
N PHE A 56 -8.45 11.03 4.39
CA PHE A 56 -7.60 11.34 3.24
C PHE A 56 -7.69 10.27 2.13
N VAL A 57 -7.62 8.98 2.48
CA VAL A 57 -7.70 7.87 1.52
C VAL A 57 -9.06 7.85 0.84
N ARG A 58 -10.15 8.02 1.62
CA ARG A 58 -11.52 8.12 1.10
C ARG A 58 -11.65 9.27 0.10
N ASP A 59 -11.21 10.46 0.48
CA ASP A 59 -11.34 11.67 -0.34
C ASP A 59 -10.48 11.57 -1.62
N THR A 60 -9.31 10.88 -1.55
CA THR A 60 -8.49 10.58 -2.71
C THR A 60 -9.20 9.61 -3.66
N ALA A 61 -9.88 8.60 -3.13
CA ALA A 61 -10.67 7.65 -3.92
C ALA A 61 -11.92 8.31 -4.54
N MET A 62 -12.59 9.22 -3.82
CA MET A 62 -13.70 10.04 -4.34
C MET A 62 -13.31 10.92 -5.53
N GLN A 63 -12.02 11.28 -5.65
CA GLN A 63 -11.48 12.02 -6.80
C GLN A 63 -11.15 11.10 -8.00
N GLY A 64 -11.53 9.84 -7.97
CA GLY A 64 -11.17 8.85 -9.00
C GLY A 64 -9.69 8.51 -9.06
N LYS A 65 -8.88 8.90 -8.06
CA LYS A 65 -7.46 8.59 -8.00
C LYS A 65 -7.22 7.20 -7.42
N THR A 66 -6.19 6.53 -7.90
CA THR A 66 -5.80 5.21 -7.44
C THR A 66 -4.82 5.29 -6.27
N ILE A 67 -4.84 4.28 -5.42
CA ILE A 67 -3.93 4.13 -4.29
C ILE A 67 -3.07 2.90 -4.52
N LEU A 68 -1.76 3.04 -4.30
CA LEU A 68 -0.81 1.94 -4.42
C LEU A 68 -0.46 1.41 -3.02
N PHE A 69 -0.81 0.17 -2.76
CA PHE A 69 -0.49 -0.53 -1.51
C PHE A 69 0.90 -1.15 -1.59
N VAL A 70 1.78 -0.81 -0.64
CA VAL A 70 3.18 -1.25 -0.64
C VAL A 70 3.52 -1.92 0.69
N GLY A 71 4.02 -3.16 0.62
CA GLY A 71 4.47 -3.87 1.81
C GLY A 71 5.16 -5.18 1.46
N THR A 72 6.50 -5.15 1.47
CA THR A 72 7.33 -6.31 1.10
C THR A 72 7.75 -7.16 2.30
N LYS A 73 7.38 -6.77 3.53
CA LYS A 73 7.55 -7.60 4.74
C LYS A 73 6.76 -8.88 4.61
N LYS A 74 7.35 -10.02 5.00
CA LYS A 74 6.64 -11.33 4.99
C LYS A 74 5.30 -11.27 5.72
N GLN A 75 5.23 -10.51 6.82
CA GLN A 75 4.02 -10.32 7.62
C GLN A 75 2.94 -9.47 6.93
N ALA A 76 3.34 -8.64 5.95
CA ALA A 76 2.45 -7.71 5.25
C ALA A 76 1.99 -8.23 3.87
N GLN A 77 2.79 -9.07 3.22
CA GLN A 77 2.61 -9.47 1.81
C GLN A 77 1.19 -9.94 1.48
N GLU A 78 0.67 -10.88 2.25
CA GLU A 78 -0.66 -11.47 2.03
C GLU A 78 -1.78 -10.45 2.31
N SER A 79 -1.64 -9.67 3.39
CA SER A 79 -2.63 -8.66 3.76
C SER A 79 -2.70 -7.53 2.73
N ILE A 80 -1.56 -7.06 2.23
CA ILE A 80 -1.47 -6.02 1.22
C ILE A 80 -2.11 -6.49 -0.09
N GLU A 81 -1.80 -7.69 -0.54
CA GLU A 81 -2.37 -8.25 -1.76
C GLU A 81 -3.90 -8.44 -1.66
N SER A 82 -4.35 -9.08 -0.56
CA SER A 82 -5.77 -9.38 -0.38
C SER A 82 -6.62 -8.11 -0.28
N GLU A 83 -6.17 -7.12 0.48
CA GLU A 83 -6.92 -5.88 0.70
C GLU A 83 -6.88 -4.96 -0.55
N ALA A 84 -5.76 -4.87 -1.24
CA ALA A 84 -5.69 -4.14 -2.50
C ALA A 84 -6.60 -4.75 -3.58
N LYS A 85 -6.62 -6.08 -3.72
CA LYS A 85 -7.54 -6.78 -4.61
C LYS A 85 -9.00 -6.55 -4.22
N ARG A 86 -9.32 -6.58 -2.92
CA ARG A 86 -10.68 -6.36 -2.41
C ARG A 86 -11.25 -5.00 -2.81
N CYS A 87 -10.43 -3.95 -2.78
CA CYS A 87 -10.85 -2.60 -3.16
C CYS A 87 -10.53 -2.23 -4.62
N ASN A 88 -10.04 -3.20 -5.42
CA ASN A 88 -9.63 -3.00 -6.82
C ASN A 88 -8.62 -1.87 -6.97
N MET A 89 -7.53 -1.96 -6.19
CA MET A 89 -6.39 -1.06 -6.21
C MET A 89 -5.10 -1.85 -6.51
N TYR A 90 -4.03 -1.12 -6.78
CA TYR A 90 -2.73 -1.69 -7.14
C TYR A 90 -1.90 -2.03 -5.89
N TYR A 91 -0.97 -2.98 -6.03
CA TYR A 91 -0.11 -3.37 -4.92
C TYR A 91 1.29 -3.79 -5.36
N VAL A 92 2.24 -3.67 -4.43
CA VAL A 92 3.59 -4.23 -4.51
C VAL A 92 3.87 -4.94 -3.19
N ASN A 93 3.92 -6.27 -3.22
CA ASN A 93 4.04 -7.10 -2.01
C ASN A 93 5.31 -7.97 -1.97
N ASN A 94 6.11 -8.03 -3.06
CA ASN A 94 7.31 -8.86 -3.07
C ASN A 94 8.58 -8.01 -2.96
N ARG A 95 8.90 -7.21 -3.98
CA ARG A 95 10.08 -6.35 -3.99
C ARG A 95 9.77 -5.05 -4.73
N TRP A 96 10.07 -3.92 -4.09
CA TRP A 96 10.09 -2.65 -4.78
C TRP A 96 11.28 -2.58 -5.74
N LEU A 97 11.03 -2.36 -7.01
CA LEU A 97 12.07 -2.15 -8.00
C LEU A 97 12.36 -0.65 -8.09
N GLY A 98 13.62 -0.25 -7.92
CA GLY A 98 13.98 1.15 -8.05
C GLY A 98 13.53 1.73 -9.39
N GLY A 99 12.89 2.93 -9.33
CA GLY A 99 12.31 3.56 -10.51
C GLY A 99 10.86 3.17 -10.80
N MET A 100 10.17 2.46 -9.90
CA MET A 100 8.76 2.09 -10.12
C MET A 100 7.84 3.28 -10.36
N LEU A 101 8.11 4.41 -9.72
CA LEU A 101 7.38 5.66 -9.92
C LEU A 101 8.19 6.65 -10.76
N THR A 102 9.44 6.90 -10.41
CA THR A 102 10.30 7.89 -11.07
C THR A 102 10.70 7.50 -12.49
N ASN A 103 10.74 6.21 -12.81
CA ASN A 103 10.98 5.69 -14.16
C ASN A 103 9.82 4.80 -14.65
N PHE A 104 8.61 5.28 -14.42
CA PHE A 104 7.38 4.56 -14.72
C PHE A 104 7.26 4.11 -16.18
N ARG A 105 7.80 4.88 -17.13
CA ARG A 105 7.84 4.52 -18.54
C ARG A 105 8.59 3.21 -18.79
N THR A 106 9.71 3.00 -18.12
CA THR A 106 10.47 1.75 -18.21
C THR A 106 9.73 0.58 -17.57
N ILE A 107 9.05 0.83 -16.43
CA ILE A 107 8.21 -0.19 -15.78
C ILE A 107 7.07 -0.61 -16.71
N GLN A 108 6.43 0.31 -17.40
CA GLN A 108 5.39 0.00 -18.38
C GLN A 108 5.92 -0.86 -19.54
N THR A 109 7.18 -0.69 -19.94
CA THR A 109 7.80 -1.58 -20.94
C THR A 109 7.94 -3.01 -20.41
N ARG A 110 8.26 -3.17 -19.11
CA ARG A 110 8.31 -4.49 -18.47
C ARG A 110 6.93 -5.13 -18.32
N ILE A 111 5.91 -4.33 -18.03
CA ILE A 111 4.51 -4.78 -18.00
C ILE A 111 4.07 -5.26 -19.41
N ARG A 112 4.42 -4.53 -20.46
CA ARG A 112 4.15 -4.97 -21.83
C ARG A 112 4.84 -6.30 -22.14
N ARG A 113 6.11 -6.45 -21.73
CA ARG A 113 6.85 -7.71 -21.90
C ARG A 113 6.16 -8.88 -21.22
N LEU A 114 5.66 -8.69 -19.98
CA LEU A 114 4.86 -9.69 -19.28
C LEU A 114 3.59 -10.07 -20.07
N ASN A 115 2.86 -9.07 -20.56
CA ASN A 115 1.67 -9.30 -21.38
C ASN A 115 1.98 -10.01 -22.70
N ASP A 116 3.13 -9.73 -23.32
CA ASP A 116 3.55 -10.36 -24.56
C ASP A 116 3.89 -11.84 -24.34
N ILE A 117 4.58 -12.18 -23.24
CA ILE A 117 4.85 -13.58 -22.87
C ILE A 117 3.55 -14.35 -22.63
N ASP A 118 2.57 -13.76 -21.92
CA ASP A 118 1.26 -14.38 -21.72
C ASP A 118 0.52 -14.63 -23.04
N LYS A 119 0.57 -13.66 -23.97
CA LYS A 119 -0.04 -13.83 -25.31
C LYS A 119 0.64 -14.93 -26.10
N MET A 120 1.98 -15.04 -26.04
CA MET A 120 2.74 -16.12 -26.70
C MET A 120 2.34 -17.49 -26.15
N GLU A 121 2.11 -17.62 -24.85
CA GLU A 121 1.65 -18.87 -24.23
C GLU A 121 0.22 -19.19 -24.68
N GLN A 122 -0.71 -18.21 -24.66
CA GLN A 122 -2.11 -18.40 -25.06
C GLN A 122 -2.28 -18.70 -26.55
N SER A 123 -1.40 -18.17 -27.42
CA SER A 123 -1.47 -18.39 -28.85
C SER A 123 -0.80 -19.69 -29.33
N GLY A 124 -0.25 -20.49 -28.41
CA GLY A 124 0.43 -21.74 -28.74
C GLY A 124 1.84 -21.54 -29.35
N GLN A 125 2.39 -20.32 -29.36
CA GLN A 125 3.73 -20.06 -29.90
C GLN A 125 4.83 -20.81 -29.13
N PHE A 126 4.60 -21.18 -27.87
CA PHE A 126 5.55 -21.96 -27.07
C PHE A 126 5.81 -23.35 -27.67
N ASP A 127 4.85 -23.92 -28.42
CA ASP A 127 4.98 -25.24 -29.05
C ASP A 127 5.93 -25.20 -30.25
N LEU A 128 6.17 -24.00 -30.81
CA LEU A 128 7.08 -23.80 -31.96
C LEU A 128 8.52 -23.47 -31.54
N LEU A 129 8.74 -23.20 -30.22
CA LEU A 129 10.02 -22.79 -29.68
C LEU A 129 10.81 -23.98 -29.09
N PRO A 130 12.16 -23.92 -29.11
CA PRO A 130 13.00 -24.90 -28.41
C PRO A 130 12.65 -24.96 -26.92
N LYS A 131 12.62 -26.13 -26.30
CA LYS A 131 12.29 -26.34 -24.87
C LYS A 131 13.08 -25.43 -23.92
N LYS A 132 14.36 -25.16 -24.24
CA LYS A 132 15.22 -24.29 -23.44
C LYS A 132 14.70 -22.84 -23.39
N GLU A 133 14.24 -22.32 -24.51
CA GLU A 133 13.68 -20.96 -24.60
C GLU A 133 12.36 -20.85 -23.87
N VAL A 134 11.50 -21.85 -23.99
CA VAL A 134 10.23 -21.90 -23.27
C VAL A 134 10.45 -21.85 -21.75
N ILE A 135 11.43 -22.61 -21.24
CA ILE A 135 11.80 -22.60 -19.82
C ILE A 135 12.27 -21.19 -19.37
N GLN A 136 13.08 -20.54 -20.19
CA GLN A 136 13.57 -19.18 -19.90
C GLN A 136 12.42 -18.16 -19.88
N LEU A 137 11.51 -18.22 -20.86
CA LEU A 137 10.35 -17.34 -20.94
C LEU A 137 9.41 -17.54 -19.74
N LYS A 138 9.17 -18.78 -19.34
CA LYS A 138 8.36 -19.08 -18.13
C LYS A 138 9.02 -18.54 -16.86
N ALA A 139 10.31 -18.70 -16.70
CA ALA A 139 11.04 -18.16 -15.56
C ALA A 139 11.06 -16.61 -15.56
N GLU A 140 11.19 -15.97 -16.74
CA GLU A 140 11.06 -14.52 -16.89
C GLU A 140 9.67 -14.04 -16.51
N ARG A 141 8.62 -14.70 -17.01
CA ARG A 141 7.23 -14.43 -16.71
C ARG A 141 6.95 -14.48 -15.20
N GLU A 142 7.35 -15.57 -14.56
CA GLU A 142 7.15 -15.75 -13.11
C GLU A 142 7.82 -14.64 -12.30
N LYS A 143 9.05 -14.28 -12.65
CA LYS A 143 9.77 -13.19 -11.98
C LYS A 143 9.13 -11.82 -12.22
N LEU A 144 8.60 -11.56 -13.39
CA LEU A 144 7.89 -10.32 -13.69
C LEU A 144 6.55 -10.29 -12.93
N GLU A 145 5.77 -11.37 -12.96
CA GLU A 145 4.49 -11.47 -12.25
C GLU A 145 4.65 -11.24 -10.75
N GLN A 146 5.66 -11.85 -10.12
CA GLN A 146 5.94 -11.67 -8.69
C GLN A 146 6.24 -10.22 -8.31
N ASN A 147 6.95 -9.47 -9.15
CA ASN A 147 7.41 -8.12 -8.78
C ASN A 147 6.49 -7.00 -9.27
N ILE A 148 5.85 -7.17 -10.43
CA ILE A 148 5.05 -6.12 -11.07
C ILE A 148 3.62 -6.54 -11.42
N GLY A 149 3.23 -7.78 -11.10
CA GLY A 149 1.86 -8.29 -11.35
C GLY A 149 0.79 -7.41 -10.71
N GLY A 150 1.00 -6.96 -9.48
CA GLY A 150 0.03 -6.11 -8.77
C GLY A 150 -0.15 -4.71 -9.34
N ILE A 151 0.73 -4.26 -10.24
CA ILE A 151 0.63 -2.96 -10.94
C ILE A 151 0.39 -3.12 -12.45
N ARG A 152 0.06 -4.33 -12.91
CA ARG A 152 -0.08 -4.68 -14.33
C ARG A 152 -1.06 -3.78 -15.07
N GLU A 153 -2.15 -3.40 -14.44
CA GLU A 153 -3.20 -2.56 -15.03
C GLU A 153 -3.01 -1.05 -14.76
N MET A 154 -1.96 -0.68 -14.03
CA MET A 154 -1.70 0.70 -13.68
C MET A 154 -1.21 1.49 -14.89
N LYS A 155 -2.08 2.37 -15.42
CA LYS A 155 -1.79 3.20 -16.61
C LYS A 155 -1.22 4.58 -16.26
N LYS A 156 -1.48 5.07 -15.06
CA LYS A 156 -1.06 6.40 -14.55
C LYS A 156 -0.43 6.22 -13.17
N LEU A 157 0.35 7.19 -12.76
CA LEU A 157 0.89 7.25 -11.40
C LEU A 157 -0.25 7.28 -10.38
N PRO A 158 -0.07 6.65 -9.21
CA PRO A 158 -1.08 6.65 -8.15
C PRO A 158 -1.25 8.04 -7.54
N GLY A 159 -2.42 8.32 -7.00
CA GLY A 159 -2.72 9.56 -6.28
C GLY A 159 -2.22 9.56 -4.83
N ALA A 160 -1.97 8.38 -4.26
CA ALA A 160 -1.38 8.21 -2.94
C ALA A 160 -0.72 6.82 -2.81
N LEU A 161 0.23 6.69 -1.87
CA LEU A 161 0.80 5.41 -1.44
C LEU A 161 0.28 5.06 -0.05
N PHE A 162 -0.02 3.78 0.16
CA PHE A 162 -0.16 3.20 1.49
C PHE A 162 1.02 2.24 1.73
N VAL A 163 1.87 2.55 2.71
CA VAL A 163 3.15 1.86 2.94
C VAL A 163 3.16 1.18 4.30
N VAL A 164 3.63 -0.07 4.35
CA VAL A 164 3.92 -0.79 5.60
C VAL A 164 5.43 -0.85 5.81
N ASP A 165 5.91 -0.32 6.93
CA ASP A 165 7.33 -0.19 7.26
C ASP A 165 8.09 0.73 6.27
N PRO A 166 7.96 2.07 6.42
CA PRO A 166 8.65 3.02 5.55
C PRO A 166 10.17 2.90 5.59
N ARG A 167 10.75 2.41 6.69
CA ARG A 167 12.19 2.17 6.79
C ARG A 167 12.66 1.08 5.83
N LYS A 168 11.89 0.01 5.67
CA LYS A 168 12.18 -1.04 4.70
C LYS A 168 11.90 -0.59 3.28
N GLU A 169 10.81 0.12 3.09
CA GLU A 169 10.35 0.62 1.79
C GLU A 169 10.88 2.03 1.47
N HIS A 170 12.06 2.41 2.02
CA HIS A 170 12.64 3.76 1.88
C HIS A 170 12.78 4.22 0.42
N ILE A 171 13.02 3.30 -0.53
CA ILE A 171 13.10 3.63 -1.96
C ILE A 171 11.73 4.10 -2.46
N ALA A 172 10.65 3.40 -2.08
CA ALA A 172 9.29 3.79 -2.45
C ALA A 172 8.91 5.15 -1.87
N VAL A 173 9.24 5.39 -0.60
CA VAL A 173 9.04 6.67 0.09
C VAL A 173 9.80 7.79 -0.62
N THR A 174 11.08 7.59 -0.90
CA THR A 174 11.91 8.59 -1.60
C THR A 174 11.34 8.92 -2.99
N GLU A 175 10.96 7.91 -3.77
CA GLU A 175 10.39 8.13 -5.10
C GLU A 175 9.05 8.86 -5.05
N ALA A 176 8.19 8.54 -4.09
CA ALA A 176 6.91 9.21 -3.90
C ALA A 176 7.10 10.69 -3.53
N ARG A 177 8.05 10.98 -2.63
CA ARG A 177 8.40 12.38 -2.26
C ARG A 177 8.95 13.19 -3.43
N ILE A 178 9.82 12.62 -4.26
CA ILE A 178 10.33 13.27 -5.48
C ILE A 178 9.18 13.68 -6.41
N LEU A 179 8.14 12.85 -6.49
CA LEU A 179 6.98 13.09 -7.36
C LEU A 179 5.82 13.82 -6.65
N ASN A 180 6.00 14.23 -5.40
CA ASN A 180 4.97 14.85 -4.56
C ASN A 180 3.68 14.01 -4.48
N ILE A 181 3.84 12.69 -4.39
CA ILE A 181 2.74 11.76 -4.16
C ILE A 181 2.58 11.56 -2.65
N PRO A 182 1.42 11.89 -2.05
CA PRO A 182 1.18 11.75 -0.63
C PRO A 182 1.34 10.31 -0.14
N ILE A 183 1.90 10.16 1.07
CA ILE A 183 2.21 8.87 1.67
C ILE A 183 1.43 8.70 2.97
N VAL A 184 0.64 7.64 3.04
CA VAL A 184 0.04 7.10 4.27
C VAL A 184 0.87 5.90 4.68
N ALA A 185 1.34 5.81 5.93
CA ALA A 185 2.14 4.65 6.32
C ALA A 185 1.86 4.17 7.74
N ILE A 186 1.98 2.85 7.93
CA ILE A 186 2.13 2.25 9.26
C ILE A 186 3.58 2.46 9.69
N VAL A 187 3.75 3.22 10.76
CA VAL A 187 5.07 3.67 11.26
C VAL A 187 5.29 3.08 12.65
N ASP A 188 6.24 2.18 12.77
CA ASP A 188 6.66 1.63 14.05
C ASP A 188 7.73 2.50 14.72
N THR A 189 8.07 2.22 15.96
CA THR A 189 8.99 3.02 16.80
C THR A 189 10.42 3.14 16.27
N ASN A 190 10.79 2.37 15.26
CA ASN A 190 12.12 2.37 14.60
C ASN A 190 12.18 3.17 13.30
N CYS A 191 11.08 3.77 12.88
CA CYS A 191 10.95 4.52 11.63
C CYS A 191 11.00 6.03 11.87
N ASP A 192 11.23 6.80 10.80
CA ASP A 192 11.15 8.24 10.79
C ASP A 192 9.74 8.70 10.37
N PRO A 193 8.98 9.38 11.24
CA PRO A 193 7.65 9.86 10.89
C PRO A 193 7.66 11.10 9.98
N ASP A 194 8.75 11.88 9.94
CA ASP A 194 8.81 13.15 9.21
C ASP A 194 8.84 12.96 7.68
N GLU A 195 9.15 11.74 7.24
CA GLU A 195 9.09 11.40 5.81
C GLU A 195 7.67 11.09 5.32
N ILE A 196 6.67 11.03 6.21
CA ILE A 196 5.33 10.52 5.95
C ILE A 196 4.28 11.60 6.17
N ASP A 197 3.38 11.80 5.21
CA ASP A 197 2.33 12.82 5.30
C ASP A 197 1.23 12.41 6.29
N TYR A 198 0.84 11.15 6.28
CA TYR A 198 -0.20 10.59 7.16
C TYR A 198 0.37 9.41 7.94
N VAL A 199 0.92 9.72 9.11
CA VAL A 199 1.53 8.72 10.00
C VAL A 199 0.45 7.95 10.75
N ILE A 200 0.48 6.62 10.67
CA ILE A 200 -0.32 5.71 11.50
C ILE A 200 0.65 5.00 12.45
N PRO A 201 0.80 5.46 13.70
CA PRO A 201 1.68 4.79 14.66
C PRO A 201 1.16 3.40 14.97
N GLY A 202 1.97 2.37 14.74
CA GLY A 202 1.52 0.99 14.96
C GLY A 202 2.57 -0.04 14.62
N ASN A 203 2.33 -1.26 15.10
CA ASN A 203 3.18 -2.43 14.87
C ASN A 203 3.12 -2.88 13.41
N ASP A 204 4.24 -2.90 12.75
CA ASP A 204 4.38 -3.33 11.35
C ASP A 204 4.85 -4.79 11.21
N ASP A 205 5.16 -5.47 12.34
CA ASP A 205 5.59 -6.87 12.38
C ASP A 205 4.46 -7.87 12.69
N ALA A 206 3.35 -7.39 13.26
CA ALA A 206 2.22 -8.24 13.59
C ALA A 206 1.25 -8.38 12.41
N ILE A 207 1.09 -9.59 11.87
CA ILE A 207 0.19 -9.87 10.73
C ILE A 207 -1.22 -9.34 11.00
N ARG A 208 -1.76 -9.51 12.22
CA ARG A 208 -3.10 -9.05 12.60
C ARG A 208 -3.21 -7.52 12.61
N ALA A 209 -2.15 -6.82 13.06
CA ALA A 209 -2.11 -5.37 13.07
C ALA A 209 -2.09 -4.80 11.65
N VAL A 210 -1.22 -5.31 10.80
CA VAL A 210 -1.13 -4.93 9.39
C VAL A 210 -2.45 -5.18 8.67
N LYS A 211 -3.03 -6.38 8.83
CA LYS A 211 -4.31 -6.75 8.21
C LYS A 211 -5.45 -5.83 8.65
N LEU A 212 -5.52 -5.50 9.94
CA LEU A 212 -6.56 -4.63 10.48
C LEU A 212 -6.48 -3.21 9.89
N ILE A 213 -5.27 -2.62 9.85
CA ILE A 213 -5.07 -1.27 9.35
C ILE A 213 -5.21 -1.22 7.82
N ALA A 214 -4.60 -2.16 7.08
CA ALA A 214 -4.75 -2.26 5.64
C ALA A 214 -6.22 -2.47 5.23
N GLY A 215 -6.96 -3.30 6.00
CA GLY A 215 -8.39 -3.48 5.81
C GLY A 215 -9.18 -2.19 5.97
N LYS A 216 -8.84 -1.34 6.95
CA LYS A 216 -9.48 -0.03 7.12
C LYS A 216 -9.16 0.93 5.98
N MET A 217 -7.94 0.94 5.47
CA MET A 217 -7.60 1.74 4.29
C MET A 217 -8.35 1.26 3.04
N ALA A 218 -8.51 -0.06 2.88
CA ALA A 218 -9.33 -0.60 1.79
C ALA A 218 -10.83 -0.27 1.96
N ASP A 219 -11.36 -0.26 3.20
CA ASP A 219 -12.73 0.19 3.48
C ASP A 219 -12.92 1.65 3.08
N ALA A 220 -11.94 2.53 3.38
CA ALA A 220 -11.95 3.93 2.97
C ALA A 220 -12.02 4.09 1.43
N VAL A 221 -11.25 3.28 0.71
CA VAL A 221 -11.30 3.27 -0.76
C VAL A 221 -12.67 2.87 -1.29
N LEU A 222 -13.26 1.82 -0.71
CA LEU A 222 -14.60 1.34 -1.12
C LEU A 222 -15.67 2.39 -0.85
N GLU A 223 -15.63 3.04 0.32
CA GLU A 223 -16.54 4.13 0.67
C GLU A 223 -16.39 5.32 -0.31
N GLY A 224 -15.15 5.71 -0.63
CA GLY A 224 -14.87 6.77 -1.59
C GLY A 224 -15.42 6.48 -2.99
N LYS A 225 -15.25 5.25 -3.49
CA LYS A 225 -15.79 4.83 -4.80
C LYS A 225 -17.32 4.82 -4.84
N GLN A 226 -17.98 4.43 -3.75
CA GLN A 226 -19.45 4.49 -3.67
C GLN A 226 -19.95 5.95 -3.69
N GLY A 227 -19.22 6.86 -3.04
CA GLY A 227 -19.51 8.29 -3.09
C GLY A 227 -19.35 8.90 -4.48
N GLU A 228 -18.34 8.46 -5.25
CA GLU A 228 -18.13 8.87 -6.65
C GLU A 228 -19.32 8.46 -7.54
N GLN A 229 -19.76 7.19 -7.46
CA GLN A 229 -20.91 6.69 -8.23
C GLN A 229 -22.19 7.44 -7.90
N SER A 230 -22.42 7.74 -6.63
CA SER A 230 -23.61 8.51 -6.21
C SER A 230 -23.58 9.96 -6.68
N ALA A 231 -22.39 10.55 -6.85
CA ALA A 231 -22.23 11.91 -7.36
C ALA A 231 -22.41 12.00 -8.89
N GLU A 232 -22.02 10.94 -9.63
CA GLU A 232 -22.24 10.89 -11.09
C GLU A 232 -23.70 10.61 -11.46
N GLU A 233 -24.47 9.91 -10.59
CA GLU A 233 -25.89 9.62 -10.79
C GLU A 233 -26.82 10.80 -10.40
N ALA A 234 -26.31 11.83 -9.74
CA ALA A 234 -27.13 13.00 -9.39
C ALA A 234 -27.55 13.75 -10.65
N PRO A 235 -28.86 13.91 -10.96
CA PRO A 235 -29.31 14.57 -12.16
C PRO A 235 -28.88 16.06 -12.13
N VAL A 236 -28.21 16.50 -13.21
CA VAL A 236 -27.99 17.91 -13.46
C VAL A 236 -29.35 18.56 -13.67
N GLU A 237 -29.91 19.19 -12.66
CA GLU A 237 -31.06 20.09 -12.85
C GLU A 237 -30.65 21.18 -13.84
N LYS A 238 -31.15 21.07 -15.06
CA LYS A 238 -31.10 22.13 -16.02
C LYS A 238 -31.97 23.28 -15.50
N THR A 239 -31.35 24.28 -14.97
CA THR A 239 -31.99 25.60 -14.79
C THR A 239 -32.20 26.19 -16.18
N GLU A 240 -33.38 25.98 -16.72
CA GLU A 240 -33.92 26.82 -17.79
C GLU A 240 -34.43 28.12 -17.15
N ALA A 241 -33.81 29.20 -17.51
CA ALA A 241 -34.34 30.55 -17.35
C ALA A 241 -34.25 31.29 -18.69
#